data_d80b4d02d7b95882558fc998a150416b
#
_entry.id   d80b4d02d7b95882558fc998a150416b
#
_cell.length_a   1.000
_cell.length_b   1.000
_cell.length_c   1.000
_cell.angle_alpha   90.00
_cell.angle_beta   90.00
_cell.angle_gamma   90.00
#
_symmetry.space_group_name_H-M   'P 1'
#
loop_
_entity.id
_entity.type
_entity.pdbx_description
1 polymer ?
#
loop_
_entity_poly.entity_id
_entity_poly.type
_entity_poly.pdbx_seq_one_letter_code
_entity_poly.pdbx_strand_id
1 'polypeptide(L)'
;MKPRLRTWLLRLLAALVLLPVLVIAAGQLGALGGTPPADLGVKNGRLKPPSATPNSVTSQAALWPDHPQAARAAIEPLRYRGDGPAALRTLAAILRGMERTTLVTEQPSYLYAQARTRLLRFTDDVEFSLDEATGVIHVRSASRIGHGDRGVNRARVEAIRSAFMASPAGLPAGARAAR
;
A
#
# COMPACT_ATOMS: atom_id res chain seq x y z
N MET A 1 -7.21 49.01 -18.00
CA MET A 1 -6.16 48.17 -17.36
C MET A 1 -4.85 48.38 -18.10
N LYS A 2 -3.75 48.70 -17.38
CA LYS A 2 -2.44 48.98 -18.01
C LYS A 2 -1.95 47.74 -18.75
N PRO A 3 -1.40 47.85 -20.00
CA PRO A 3 -1.00 46.66 -20.81
C PRO A 3 -0.06 45.69 -20.09
N ARG A 4 0.85 46.21 -19.29
CA ARG A 4 1.76 45.38 -18.46
C ARG A 4 1.02 44.48 -17.43
N LEU A 5 -0.05 45.02 -16.80
CA LEU A 5 -0.84 44.26 -15.82
C LEU A 5 -1.58 43.10 -16.50
N ARG A 6 -2.15 43.31 -17.66
CA ARG A 6 -2.82 42.28 -18.48
C ARG A 6 -1.85 41.14 -18.85
N THR A 7 -0.62 41.50 -19.26
CA THR A 7 0.41 40.48 -19.59
C THR A 7 0.82 39.65 -18.38
N TRP A 8 1.00 40.27 -17.21
CA TRP A 8 1.31 39.58 -15.98
C TRP A 8 0.19 38.64 -15.54
N LEU A 9 -1.06 39.08 -15.61
CA LEU A 9 -2.25 38.26 -15.30
C LEU A 9 -2.34 37.04 -16.24
N LEU A 10 -2.10 37.20 -17.53
CA LEU A 10 -2.09 36.11 -18.49
C LEU A 10 -0.96 35.10 -18.20
N ARG A 11 0.23 35.59 -17.84
CA ARG A 11 1.36 34.71 -17.46
C ARG A 11 1.07 33.92 -16.16
N LEU A 12 0.47 34.57 -15.17
CA LEU A 12 0.06 33.89 -13.92
C LEU A 12 -1.02 32.85 -14.20
N LEU A 13 -2.01 33.16 -15.01
CA LEU A 13 -3.04 32.21 -15.40
C LEU A 13 -2.46 31.03 -16.19
N ALA A 14 -1.56 31.29 -17.12
CA ALA A 14 -0.87 30.25 -17.86
C ALA A 14 -0.04 29.36 -16.91
N ALA A 15 0.71 29.94 -15.98
CA ALA A 15 1.48 29.18 -14.99
C ALA A 15 0.58 28.34 -14.09
N LEU A 16 -0.57 28.89 -13.65
CA LEU A 16 -1.54 28.18 -12.80
C LEU A 16 -2.13 26.94 -13.50
N VAL A 17 -2.28 26.98 -14.81
CA VAL A 17 -2.77 25.83 -15.60
C VAL A 17 -1.65 24.88 -16.01
N LEU A 18 -0.53 25.42 -16.51
CA LEU A 18 0.55 24.60 -17.04
C LEU A 18 1.30 23.83 -15.95
N LEU A 19 1.51 24.42 -14.78
CA LEU A 19 2.27 23.76 -13.70
C LEU A 19 1.61 22.45 -13.22
N PRO A 20 0.31 22.39 -12.88
CA PRO A 20 -0.37 21.15 -12.55
C PRO A 20 -0.32 20.12 -13.69
N VAL A 21 -0.48 20.56 -14.94
CA VAL A 21 -0.39 19.65 -16.10
C VAL A 21 1.00 19.03 -16.21
N LEU A 22 2.06 19.82 -16.04
CA LEU A 22 3.45 19.32 -16.04
C LEU A 22 3.71 18.35 -14.89
N VAL A 23 3.21 18.65 -13.69
CA VAL A 23 3.35 17.76 -12.53
C VAL A 23 2.64 16.42 -12.78
N ILE A 24 1.42 16.46 -13.34
CA ILE A 24 0.69 15.24 -13.70
C ILE A 24 1.46 14.47 -14.78
N ALA A 25 1.94 15.14 -15.82
CA ALA A 25 2.71 14.51 -16.88
C ALA A 25 3.99 13.84 -16.32
N ALA A 26 4.73 14.52 -15.46
CA ALA A 26 5.90 13.96 -14.77
C ALA A 26 5.52 12.72 -13.95
N GLY A 27 4.39 12.75 -13.23
CA GLY A 27 3.87 11.58 -12.50
C GLY A 27 3.53 10.42 -13.43
N GLN A 28 2.83 10.69 -14.55
CA GLN A 28 2.49 9.66 -15.54
C GLN A 28 3.73 9.03 -16.19
N LEU A 29 4.81 9.78 -16.33
CA LEU A 29 6.12 9.30 -16.80
C LEU A 29 6.92 8.57 -15.71
N GLY A 30 6.40 8.45 -14.48
CA GLY A 30 7.02 7.71 -13.38
C GLY A 30 7.98 8.52 -12.50
N ALA A 31 8.19 9.81 -12.77
CA ALA A 31 9.12 10.65 -12.01
C ALA A 31 8.74 10.80 -10.52
N LEU A 32 7.49 10.54 -10.17
CA LEU A 32 6.97 10.62 -8.82
C LEU A 32 6.78 9.24 -8.14
N GLY A 33 7.31 8.17 -8.74
CA GLY A 33 7.15 6.80 -8.22
C GLY A 33 7.99 6.48 -6.98
N GLY A 34 9.00 7.27 -6.71
CA GLY A 34 9.98 7.01 -5.63
C GLY A 34 10.88 5.80 -5.91
N THR A 35 11.92 5.64 -5.11
CA THR A 35 12.85 4.51 -5.21
C THR A 35 12.31 3.29 -4.46
N PRO A 36 12.30 2.10 -5.04
CA PRO A 36 11.94 0.88 -4.32
C PRO A 36 12.88 0.68 -3.13
N PRO A 37 12.34 0.36 -1.93
CA PRO A 37 13.18 0.01 -0.80
C PRO A 37 13.98 -1.26 -1.07
N ALA A 38 15.27 -1.27 -0.73
CA ALA A 38 16.16 -2.42 -0.93
C ALA A 38 15.98 -3.50 0.16
N ASP A 39 15.24 -3.21 1.22
CA ASP A 39 15.12 -4.03 2.43
C ASP A 39 13.70 -4.58 2.64
N LEU A 40 12.93 -4.72 1.56
CA LEU A 40 11.64 -5.42 1.59
C LEU A 40 11.82 -6.92 1.86
N GLY A 41 10.71 -7.56 2.27
CA GLY A 41 10.69 -8.99 2.57
C GLY A 41 10.61 -9.28 4.06
N VAL A 42 10.62 -10.58 4.36
CA VAL A 42 10.49 -11.09 5.73
C VAL A 42 11.88 -11.32 6.33
N LYS A 43 12.12 -10.70 7.49
CA LYS A 43 13.35 -10.92 8.29
C LYS A 43 12.95 -11.40 9.67
N ASN A 44 13.41 -12.60 10.07
CA ASN A 44 13.07 -13.20 11.36
C ASN A 44 11.54 -13.26 11.62
N GLY A 45 10.75 -13.67 10.62
CA GLY A 45 9.29 -13.73 10.70
C GLY A 45 8.58 -12.39 10.70
N ARG A 46 9.27 -11.29 10.43
CA ARG A 46 8.71 -9.93 10.49
C ARG A 46 8.85 -9.20 9.16
N LEU A 47 7.80 -8.51 8.78
CA LEU A 47 7.85 -7.43 7.78
C LEU A 47 8.55 -6.21 8.41
N LYS A 48 8.90 -5.23 7.60
CA LYS A 48 9.51 -3.98 8.09
C LYS A 48 8.65 -3.30 9.17
N PRO A 49 9.28 -2.54 10.09
CA PRO A 49 8.56 -1.70 11.05
C PRO A 49 7.67 -0.68 10.34
N PRO A 50 6.76 -0.02 11.08
CA PRO A 50 6.08 1.17 10.58
C PRO A 50 7.07 2.18 10.01
N SER A 51 6.65 2.97 9.04
CA SER A 51 7.46 4.09 8.54
C SER A 51 7.66 5.13 9.64
N ALA A 52 8.75 5.89 9.60
CA ALA A 52 9.00 6.97 10.55
C ALA A 52 7.93 8.07 10.49
N THR A 53 7.24 8.20 9.37
CA THR A 53 6.16 9.16 9.13
C THR A 53 4.81 8.45 9.01
N PRO A 54 3.66 9.15 9.18
CA PRO A 54 2.33 8.55 9.17
C PRO A 54 1.84 8.19 7.75
N ASN A 55 2.64 7.39 7.02
CA ASN A 55 2.38 6.97 5.64
C ASN A 55 2.42 5.45 5.44
N SER A 56 2.24 4.68 6.51
CA SER A 56 2.18 3.21 6.44
C SER A 56 1.17 2.61 7.41
N VAL A 57 0.76 1.37 7.10
CA VAL A 57 0.04 0.48 8.01
C VAL A 57 0.73 -0.87 8.04
N THR A 58 0.65 -1.58 9.16
CA THR A 58 1.17 -2.94 9.32
C THR A 58 0.40 -3.72 10.37
N SER A 59 0.14 -5.00 10.09
CA SER A 59 -0.51 -5.90 11.05
C SER A 59 0.43 -6.39 12.15
N GLN A 60 1.71 -6.07 12.04
CA GLN A 60 2.71 -6.41 13.04
C GLN A 60 3.15 -5.20 13.88
N ALA A 61 2.35 -4.14 13.93
CA ALA A 61 2.69 -2.91 14.67
C ALA A 61 3.02 -3.17 16.15
N ALA A 62 2.34 -4.12 16.78
CA ALA A 62 2.57 -4.51 18.17
C ALA A 62 3.99 -5.07 18.44
N LEU A 63 4.72 -5.49 17.42
CA LEU A 63 6.12 -5.93 17.56
C LEU A 63 7.10 -4.77 17.72
N TRP A 64 6.62 -3.54 17.58
CA TRP A 64 7.40 -2.30 17.73
C TRP A 64 6.70 -1.32 18.68
N PRO A 65 6.52 -1.67 19.98
CA PRO A 65 5.72 -0.88 20.92
C PRO A 65 6.25 0.55 21.11
N ASP A 66 7.57 0.72 21.05
CA ASP A 66 8.23 2.02 21.24
C ASP A 66 8.29 2.87 19.94
N HIS A 67 7.78 2.34 18.82
CA HIS A 67 7.81 3.09 17.57
C HIS A 67 6.75 4.21 17.56
N PRO A 68 7.10 5.49 17.26
CA PRO A 68 6.17 6.62 17.32
C PRO A 68 4.89 6.46 16.52
N GLN A 69 4.93 5.67 15.45
CA GLN A 69 3.78 5.42 14.58
C GLN A 69 3.06 4.09 14.87
N ALA A 70 3.48 3.30 15.89
CA ALA A 70 2.95 1.96 16.12
C ALA A 70 1.41 1.94 16.22
N ALA A 71 0.84 2.77 17.08
CA ALA A 71 -0.62 2.84 17.28
C ALA A 71 -1.37 3.26 16.00
N ARG A 72 -0.83 4.26 15.28
CA ARG A 72 -1.43 4.76 14.04
C ARG A 72 -1.32 3.76 12.89
N ALA A 73 -0.21 3.05 12.81
CA ALA A 73 0.05 2.08 11.74
C ALA A 73 -0.67 0.76 11.95
N ALA A 74 -1.16 0.47 13.15
CA ALA A 74 -1.80 -0.80 13.47
C ALA A 74 -3.02 -1.07 12.58
N ILE A 75 -3.06 -2.28 12.02
CA ILE A 75 -4.16 -2.83 11.23
C ILE A 75 -4.25 -4.33 11.49
N GLU A 76 -5.42 -4.94 11.33
CA GLU A 76 -5.57 -6.38 11.52
C GLU A 76 -4.89 -7.18 10.38
N PRO A 77 -4.35 -8.39 10.65
CA PRO A 77 -3.93 -9.30 9.59
C PRO A 77 -5.12 -9.87 8.82
N LEU A 78 -4.89 -10.49 7.67
CA LEU A 78 -5.92 -11.23 6.94
C LEU A 78 -5.99 -12.66 7.52
N ARG A 79 -7.18 -13.08 7.93
CA ARG A 79 -7.42 -14.45 8.39
C ARG A 79 -7.87 -15.32 7.23
N TYR A 80 -7.42 -16.57 7.19
CA TYR A 80 -7.77 -17.51 6.12
C TYR A 80 -8.32 -18.82 6.66
N ARG A 81 -8.93 -19.63 5.76
CA ARG A 81 -9.41 -20.99 6.00
C ARG A 81 -8.54 -21.98 5.24
N GLY A 82 -8.36 -23.18 5.82
CA GLY A 82 -7.71 -24.28 5.16
C GLY A 82 -6.21 -24.07 4.94
N ASP A 83 -5.75 -24.37 3.74
CA ASP A 83 -4.35 -24.33 3.36
C ASP A 83 -3.80 -22.90 3.18
N GLY A 84 -2.78 -22.55 3.93
CA GLY A 84 -2.17 -21.22 3.89
C GLY A 84 -1.59 -20.84 2.53
N PRO A 85 -0.78 -21.67 1.89
CA PRO A 85 -0.30 -21.43 0.53
C PRO A 85 -1.42 -21.27 -0.50
N ALA A 86 -2.52 -22.02 -0.39
CA ALA A 86 -3.68 -21.83 -1.27
C ALA A 86 -4.37 -20.47 -1.03
N ALA A 87 -4.48 -20.05 0.24
CA ALA A 87 -5.00 -18.75 0.60
C ALA A 87 -4.13 -17.63 0.05
N LEU A 88 -2.79 -17.78 0.12
CA LEU A 88 -1.87 -16.79 -0.42
C LEU A 88 -1.96 -16.70 -1.96
N ARG A 89 -2.14 -17.83 -2.66
CA ARG A 89 -2.39 -17.85 -4.13
C ARG A 89 -3.71 -17.15 -4.48
N THR A 90 -4.76 -17.34 -3.67
CA THR A 90 -6.03 -16.62 -3.83
C THR A 90 -5.84 -15.10 -3.68
N LEU A 91 -5.07 -14.69 -2.67
CA LEU A 91 -4.72 -13.29 -2.47
C LEU A 91 -3.91 -12.73 -3.66
N ALA A 92 -2.96 -13.50 -4.19
CA ALA A 92 -2.20 -13.12 -5.39
C ALA A 92 -3.11 -12.90 -6.61
N ALA A 93 -4.12 -13.75 -6.81
CA ALA A 93 -5.10 -13.58 -7.88
C ALA A 93 -5.94 -12.30 -7.69
N ILE A 94 -6.35 -12.00 -6.46
CA ILE A 94 -7.06 -10.76 -6.13
C ILE A 94 -6.19 -9.55 -6.46
N LEU A 95 -4.93 -9.54 -6.02
CA LEU A 95 -4.00 -8.42 -6.28
C LEU A 95 -3.79 -8.18 -7.78
N ARG A 96 -3.72 -9.24 -8.60
CA ARG A 96 -3.62 -9.11 -10.06
C ARG A 96 -4.86 -8.50 -10.71
N GLY A 97 -6.03 -8.71 -10.12
CA GLY A 97 -7.29 -8.12 -10.59
C GLY A 97 -7.52 -6.67 -10.14
N MET A 98 -6.70 -6.15 -9.22
CA MET A 98 -6.87 -4.79 -8.72
C MET A 98 -6.27 -3.76 -9.67
N GLU A 99 -7.04 -2.70 -9.96
CA GLU A 99 -6.55 -1.59 -10.78
C GLU A 99 -5.28 -0.95 -10.19
N ARG A 100 -4.34 -0.59 -11.07
CA ARG A 100 -3.10 0.10 -10.74
C ARG A 100 -2.22 -0.64 -9.71
N THR A 101 -2.44 -1.95 -9.57
CA THR A 101 -1.66 -2.83 -8.73
C THR A 101 -0.86 -3.79 -9.61
N THR A 102 0.40 -3.97 -9.30
CA THR A 102 1.31 -4.89 -9.99
C THR A 102 1.89 -5.84 -8.97
N LEU A 103 1.61 -7.13 -9.10
CA LEU A 103 2.28 -8.17 -8.30
C LEU A 103 3.72 -8.32 -8.83
N VAL A 104 4.71 -8.06 -7.98
CA VAL A 104 6.13 -8.04 -8.33
C VAL A 104 6.81 -9.33 -7.92
N THR A 105 6.49 -9.82 -6.71
CA THR A 105 7.06 -11.06 -6.16
C THR A 105 5.94 -11.97 -5.70
N GLU A 106 6.02 -13.24 -6.07
CA GLU A 106 5.14 -14.30 -5.61
C GLU A 106 5.98 -15.48 -5.19
N GLN A 107 5.94 -15.80 -3.89
CA GLN A 107 6.61 -16.92 -3.27
C GLN A 107 5.61 -17.71 -2.43
N PRO A 108 5.88 -18.96 -2.05
CA PRO A 108 4.96 -19.79 -1.27
C PRO A 108 4.47 -19.18 0.04
N SER A 109 5.27 -18.31 0.66
CA SER A 109 4.96 -17.67 1.95
C SER A 109 4.99 -16.13 1.92
N TYR A 110 5.24 -15.51 0.75
CA TYR A 110 5.42 -14.06 0.65
C TYR A 110 4.93 -13.50 -0.69
N LEU A 111 4.18 -12.40 -0.65
CA LEU A 111 3.82 -11.60 -1.81
C LEU A 111 4.32 -10.18 -1.65
N TYR A 112 4.76 -9.60 -2.75
CA TYR A 112 5.04 -8.18 -2.84
C TYR A 112 4.35 -7.59 -4.07
N ALA A 113 3.59 -6.52 -3.85
CA ALA A 113 2.91 -5.78 -4.88
C ALA A 113 3.22 -4.28 -4.79
N GLN A 114 3.14 -3.60 -5.91
CA GLN A 114 3.21 -2.15 -6.03
C GLN A 114 1.82 -1.62 -6.40
N ALA A 115 1.32 -0.66 -5.64
CA ALA A 115 0.09 0.04 -5.94
C ALA A 115 0.40 1.50 -6.30
N ARG A 116 -0.26 2.03 -7.35
CA ARG A 116 0.00 3.39 -7.83
C ARG A 116 -1.23 4.27 -7.73
N THR A 117 -1.05 5.52 -7.30
CA THR A 117 -2.15 6.50 -7.31
C THR A 117 -2.54 6.85 -8.74
N ARG A 118 -3.83 7.18 -8.94
CA ARG A 118 -4.39 7.41 -10.28
C ARG A 118 -3.73 8.58 -11.01
N LEU A 119 -3.58 9.72 -10.35
CA LEU A 119 -3.23 10.98 -11.01
C LEU A 119 -1.73 11.19 -11.07
N LEU A 120 -1.05 11.09 -9.94
CA LEU A 120 0.38 11.41 -9.82
C LEU A 120 1.28 10.17 -9.86
N ARG A 121 0.69 8.96 -9.87
CA ARG A 121 1.38 7.67 -9.90
C ARG A 121 2.42 7.48 -8.78
N PHE A 122 2.17 8.11 -7.62
CA PHE A 122 2.91 7.76 -6.41
C PHE A 122 2.81 6.26 -6.18
N THR A 123 3.94 5.64 -5.86
CA THR A 123 4.00 4.20 -5.64
C THR A 123 4.03 3.89 -4.15
N ASP A 124 3.17 2.96 -3.75
CA ASP A 124 3.14 2.36 -2.44
C ASP A 124 3.55 0.90 -2.56
N ASP A 125 4.37 0.43 -1.62
CA ASP A 125 4.78 -0.97 -1.52
C ASP A 125 3.83 -1.71 -0.59
N VAL A 126 3.31 -2.86 -1.05
CA VAL A 126 2.37 -3.70 -0.30
C VAL A 126 2.96 -5.09 -0.17
N GLU A 127 3.22 -5.51 1.06
CA GLU A 127 3.83 -6.79 1.38
C GLU A 127 2.86 -7.67 2.16
N PHE A 128 2.89 -8.96 1.88
CA PHE A 128 2.11 -9.97 2.61
C PHE A 128 3.04 -11.11 2.99
N SER A 129 2.91 -11.59 4.23
CA SER A 129 3.67 -12.72 4.77
C SER A 129 2.73 -13.72 5.40
N LEU A 130 2.78 -14.96 4.94
CA LEU A 130 2.01 -16.07 5.50
C LEU A 130 2.61 -16.47 6.85
N ASP A 131 1.77 -16.57 7.86
CA ASP A 131 2.06 -17.17 9.17
C ASP A 131 1.10 -18.33 9.39
N GLU A 132 1.56 -19.53 9.07
CA GLU A 132 0.76 -20.74 9.21
C GLU A 132 0.53 -21.12 10.68
N ALA A 133 1.47 -20.74 11.58
CA ALA A 133 1.36 -21.08 13.00
C ALA A 133 0.18 -20.36 13.66
N THR A 134 -0.11 -19.14 13.24
CA THR A 134 -1.23 -18.34 13.77
C THR A 134 -2.45 -18.29 12.83
N GLY A 135 -2.36 -18.88 11.64
CA GLY A 135 -3.46 -18.95 10.67
C GLY A 135 -3.81 -17.58 10.07
N VAL A 136 -2.81 -16.74 9.83
CA VAL A 136 -3.01 -15.41 9.27
C VAL A 136 -2.02 -15.08 8.14
N ILE A 137 -2.38 -14.11 7.32
CA ILE A 137 -1.46 -13.45 6.40
C ILE A 137 -1.23 -12.05 6.95
N HIS A 138 -0.01 -11.78 7.40
CA HIS A 138 0.42 -10.45 7.80
C HIS A 138 0.49 -9.53 6.60
N VAL A 139 0.23 -8.25 6.81
CA VAL A 139 0.26 -7.22 5.77
C VAL A 139 1.01 -5.98 6.22
N ARG A 140 1.75 -5.38 5.31
CA ARG A 140 2.30 -4.04 5.42
C ARG A 140 2.05 -3.28 4.12
N SER A 141 1.58 -2.02 4.22
CA SER A 141 1.45 -1.12 3.08
C SER A 141 2.06 0.23 3.43
N ALA A 142 2.96 0.74 2.59
CA ALA A 142 3.69 1.97 2.87
C ALA A 142 3.99 2.77 1.61
N SER A 143 3.83 4.08 1.68
CA SER A 143 4.20 4.98 0.60
C SER A 143 5.71 5.19 0.54
N ARG A 144 6.29 5.19 -0.66
CA ARG A 144 7.72 5.45 -0.88
C ARG A 144 8.10 6.88 -0.59
N ILE A 145 7.20 7.82 -0.90
CA ILE A 145 7.43 9.26 -0.75
C ILE A 145 6.25 9.92 -0.04
N GLY A 146 6.51 11.08 0.54
CA GLY A 146 5.51 11.88 1.25
C GLY A 146 5.51 11.66 2.76
N HIS A 147 5.20 12.73 3.50
CA HIS A 147 5.12 12.68 4.96
C HIS A 147 3.88 11.89 5.43
N GLY A 148 2.76 12.00 4.75
CA GLY A 148 1.52 11.30 5.11
C GLY A 148 0.75 10.85 3.88
N ASP A 149 0.00 9.74 4.02
CA ASP A 149 -0.76 9.11 2.94
C ASP A 149 -2.25 9.42 2.96
N ARG A 150 -2.72 10.25 3.89
CA ARG A 150 -4.16 10.56 4.11
C ARG A 150 -5.04 9.31 4.27
N GLY A 151 -4.48 8.20 4.74
CA GLY A 151 -5.20 6.94 4.96
C GLY A 151 -5.31 6.05 3.72
N VAL A 152 -4.64 6.37 2.61
CA VAL A 152 -4.69 5.60 1.36
C VAL A 152 -4.19 4.17 1.57
N ASN A 153 -3.10 3.96 2.32
CA ASN A 153 -2.60 2.62 2.63
C ASN A 153 -3.61 1.80 3.44
N ARG A 154 -4.26 2.40 4.44
CA ARG A 154 -5.31 1.72 5.21
C ARG A 154 -6.50 1.36 4.34
N ALA A 155 -7.03 2.31 3.58
CA ALA A 155 -8.16 2.07 2.68
C ALA A 155 -7.86 0.96 1.66
N ARG A 156 -6.64 0.90 1.14
CA ARG A 156 -6.19 -0.17 0.23
C ARG A 156 -6.20 -1.53 0.91
N VAL A 157 -5.62 -1.65 2.11
CA VAL A 157 -5.57 -2.92 2.84
C VAL A 157 -6.99 -3.39 3.19
N GLU A 158 -7.88 -2.49 3.56
CA GLU A 158 -9.28 -2.85 3.83
C GLU A 158 -10.04 -3.26 2.56
N ALA A 159 -9.78 -2.65 1.41
CA ALA A 159 -10.33 -3.09 0.14
C ALA A 159 -9.83 -4.49 -0.25
N ILE A 160 -8.53 -4.77 -0.07
CA ILE A 160 -7.94 -6.09 -0.27
C ILE A 160 -8.57 -7.10 0.70
N ARG A 161 -8.70 -6.76 1.97
CA ARG A 161 -9.35 -7.58 2.99
C ARG A 161 -10.78 -7.94 2.58
N SER A 162 -11.57 -6.96 2.17
CA SER A 162 -12.96 -7.18 1.75
C SER A 162 -13.06 -8.14 0.57
N ALA A 163 -12.22 -7.97 -0.43
CA ALA A 163 -12.15 -8.89 -1.57
C ALA A 163 -11.70 -10.30 -1.16
N PHE A 164 -10.71 -10.39 -0.27
CA PHE A 164 -10.23 -11.67 0.24
C PHE A 164 -11.28 -12.41 1.08
N MET A 165 -11.99 -11.70 1.96
CA MET A 165 -13.09 -12.27 2.76
C MET A 165 -14.27 -12.76 1.91
N ALA A 166 -14.52 -12.13 0.77
CA ALA A 166 -15.54 -12.57 -0.20
C ALA A 166 -15.12 -13.83 -0.97
N SER A 167 -13.84 -14.22 -0.92
CA SER A 167 -13.33 -15.44 -1.56
C SER A 167 -13.51 -16.67 -0.67
N PRO A 168 -13.44 -17.90 -1.23
CA PRO A 168 -13.52 -19.14 -0.43
C PRO A 168 -12.40 -19.27 0.62
N ALA A 169 -11.27 -18.60 0.44
CA ALA A 169 -10.13 -18.67 1.34
C ALA A 169 -10.22 -17.73 2.54
N GLY A 170 -11.07 -16.69 2.48
CA GLY A 170 -11.16 -15.66 3.51
C GLY A 170 -11.97 -16.06 4.73
N LEU A 171 -11.56 -15.56 5.91
CA LEU A 171 -12.33 -15.62 7.16
C LEU A 171 -12.67 -14.21 7.63
N PRO A 172 -13.89 -13.99 8.16
CA PRO A 172 -14.25 -12.72 8.79
C PRO A 172 -13.34 -12.40 9.97
N ALA A 173 -13.15 -11.12 10.25
CA ALA A 173 -12.43 -10.66 11.44
C ALA A 173 -13.08 -11.26 12.70
N GLY A 174 -12.27 -11.82 13.61
CA GLY A 174 -12.74 -12.46 14.84
C GLY A 174 -13.10 -13.94 14.72
N ALA A 175 -13.25 -14.51 13.52
CA ALA A 175 -13.43 -15.95 13.35
C ALA A 175 -12.11 -16.70 13.60
N ARG A 176 -12.16 -17.81 14.35
CA ARG A 176 -11.01 -18.73 14.48
C ARG A 176 -11.00 -19.68 13.27
N ALA A 177 -9.79 -19.97 12.73
CA ALA A 177 -9.63 -21.08 11.82
C ALA A 177 -10.08 -22.37 12.54
N ALA A 178 -10.92 -23.17 11.91
CA ALA A 178 -11.20 -24.51 12.41
C ALA A 178 -9.89 -25.33 12.33
N ARG A 179 -9.51 -25.96 13.45
CA ARG A 179 -8.37 -26.88 13.49
C ARG A 179 -8.71 -28.16 12.74
#